data_6a6b5506e6d3748aa95b83cea4d60e56
#
_entry.id   6a6b5506e6d3748aa95b83cea4d60e56
#
_cell.length_a   1.000
_cell.length_b   1.000
_cell.length_c   1.000
_cell.angle_alpha   90.00
_cell.angle_beta   90.00
_cell.angle_gamma   90.00
#
_symmetry.space_group_name_H-M   'P 1'
#
loop_
_entity.id
_entity.type
_entity.pdbx_description
1 polymer ?
#
loop_
_entity_poly.entity_id
_entity_poly.type
_entity_poly.pdbx_seq_one_letter_code
_entity_poly.pdbx_strand_id
1 'polypeptide(L)'
;MKKFILICLVCLAAKARAQKADIAALGSRCVPAAPASTLDAIIGAESSGNPNAMQIDFPKSLLRRWHLPNGTLRLRRQPSSQREALDWLAYLQRLGIFVDLGLMQVSTAEAQRRGLPTESLLEPCTNLRVGWEILEEDYRAEMKTYGPGQDALRHAISRYNTGDSNWGIDNGYLARVFAARRAFDSTIASTAK
;
A
#
# COMPACT_ATOMS: atom_id res chain seq x y z
N MET A 1 -25.17 3.42 -29.02
CA MET A 1 -24.79 3.29 -27.61
C MET A 1 -23.84 2.13 -27.30
N LYS A 2 -24.07 0.89 -27.82
CA LYS A 2 -23.17 -0.27 -27.54
C LYS A 2 -21.70 -0.09 -27.97
N LYS A 3 -21.40 0.59 -29.07
CA LYS A 3 -20.02 0.83 -29.56
C LYS A 3 -19.23 1.80 -28.67
N PHE A 4 -19.86 2.82 -28.08
CA PHE A 4 -19.20 3.77 -27.16
C PHE A 4 -18.82 3.10 -25.83
N ILE A 5 -19.67 2.21 -25.32
CA ILE A 5 -19.39 1.46 -24.08
C ILE A 5 -18.20 0.51 -24.27
N LEU A 6 -18.09 -0.14 -25.44
CA LEU A 6 -17.00 -1.07 -25.74
C LEU A 6 -15.65 -0.34 -25.84
N ILE A 7 -15.59 0.83 -26.50
CA ILE A 7 -14.37 1.64 -26.63
C ILE A 7 -13.91 2.12 -25.25
N CYS A 8 -14.81 2.55 -24.37
CA CYS A 8 -14.47 3.01 -23.02
C CYS A 8 -13.90 1.88 -22.16
N LEU A 9 -14.45 0.66 -22.25
CA LEU A 9 -13.95 -0.52 -21.52
C LEU A 9 -12.56 -0.95 -22.00
N VAL A 10 -12.30 -0.90 -23.31
CA VAL A 10 -10.97 -1.22 -23.87
C VAL A 10 -9.93 -0.19 -23.43
N CYS A 11 -10.24 1.10 -23.42
CA CYS A 11 -9.35 2.15 -22.96
C CYS A 11 -9.03 2.04 -21.45
N LEU A 12 -10.01 1.68 -20.62
CA LEU A 12 -9.82 1.47 -19.19
C LEU A 12 -8.93 0.24 -18.93
N ALA A 13 -9.13 -0.84 -19.65
CA ALA A 13 -8.30 -2.04 -19.54
C ALA A 13 -6.85 -1.79 -20.00
N ALA A 14 -6.64 -0.99 -21.05
CA ALA A 14 -5.31 -0.62 -21.52
C ALA A 14 -4.54 0.26 -20.50
N LYS A 15 -5.22 1.23 -19.89
CA LYS A 15 -4.62 2.06 -18.82
C LYS A 15 -4.25 1.23 -17.59
N ALA A 16 -5.10 0.31 -17.16
CA ALA A 16 -4.83 -0.57 -16.03
C ALA A 16 -3.64 -1.51 -16.30
N ARG A 17 -3.49 -2.00 -17.54
CA ARG A 17 -2.34 -2.82 -17.96
C ARG A 17 -1.04 -2.02 -17.97
N ALA A 18 -1.04 -0.81 -18.53
CA ALA A 18 0.12 0.06 -18.53
C ALA A 18 0.59 0.38 -17.11
N GLN A 19 -0.32 0.74 -16.21
CA GLN A 19 0.00 1.01 -14.81
C GLN A 19 0.59 -0.21 -14.09
N LYS A 20 0.10 -1.43 -14.34
CA LYS A 20 0.67 -2.65 -13.75
C LYS A 20 2.06 -2.97 -14.29
N ALA A 21 2.32 -2.75 -15.57
CA ALA A 21 3.65 -2.94 -16.16
C ALA A 21 4.67 -1.96 -15.54
N ASP A 22 4.27 -0.73 -15.29
CA ASP A 22 5.11 0.28 -14.65
C ASP A 22 5.45 -0.10 -13.20
N ILE A 23 4.50 -0.67 -12.43
CA ILE A 23 4.72 -1.12 -11.05
C ILE A 23 5.66 -2.32 -11.00
N ALA A 24 5.50 -3.31 -11.89
CA ALA A 24 6.38 -4.46 -11.97
C ALA A 24 7.83 -4.05 -12.30
N ALA A 25 8.00 -3.12 -13.25
CA ALA A 25 9.31 -2.56 -13.59
C ALA A 25 9.93 -1.76 -12.43
N LEU A 26 9.11 -1.01 -11.69
CA LEU A 26 9.52 -0.32 -10.46
C LEU A 26 9.97 -1.32 -9.39
N GLY A 27 9.19 -2.37 -9.14
CA GLY A 27 9.53 -3.42 -8.17
C GLY A 27 10.89 -4.03 -8.47
N SER A 28 11.10 -4.49 -9.70
CA SER A 28 12.36 -5.09 -10.12
C SER A 28 13.58 -4.15 -9.99
N ARG A 29 13.39 -2.85 -10.19
CA ARG A 29 14.45 -1.85 -10.08
C ARG A 29 14.74 -1.41 -8.65
N CYS A 30 13.68 -1.19 -7.85
CA CYS A 30 13.81 -0.54 -6.54
C CYS A 30 13.98 -1.53 -5.40
N VAL A 31 13.42 -2.74 -5.52
CA VAL A 31 13.44 -3.83 -4.52
C VAL A 31 13.62 -5.20 -5.21
N PRO A 32 14.76 -5.43 -5.88
CA PRO A 32 14.97 -6.62 -6.72
C PRO A 32 14.93 -7.94 -5.94
N ALA A 33 15.15 -7.91 -4.62
CA ALA A 33 15.04 -9.07 -3.75
C ALA A 33 13.60 -9.44 -3.38
N ALA A 34 12.64 -8.53 -3.61
CA ALA A 34 11.24 -8.78 -3.28
C ALA A 34 10.60 -9.74 -4.30
N PRO A 35 9.93 -10.84 -3.86
CA PRO A 35 9.13 -11.65 -4.76
C PRO A 35 8.01 -10.79 -5.38
N ALA A 36 8.03 -10.64 -6.71
CA ALA A 36 7.12 -9.74 -7.44
C ALA A 36 5.65 -9.97 -7.07
N SER A 37 5.23 -11.23 -6.95
CA SER A 37 3.84 -11.57 -6.60
C SER A 37 3.43 -11.13 -5.19
N THR A 38 4.36 -11.09 -4.23
CA THR A 38 4.10 -10.60 -2.87
C THR A 38 4.03 -9.08 -2.87
N LEU A 39 4.99 -8.43 -3.52
CA LEU A 39 5.04 -6.98 -3.64
C LEU A 39 3.77 -6.43 -4.31
N ASP A 40 3.39 -6.98 -5.45
CA ASP A 40 2.18 -6.57 -6.18
C ASP A 40 0.89 -6.83 -5.40
N ALA A 41 0.83 -7.91 -4.63
CA ALA A 41 -0.32 -8.21 -3.78
C ALA A 41 -0.50 -7.14 -2.69
N ILE A 42 0.59 -6.71 -2.06
CA ILE A 42 0.55 -5.65 -1.04
C ILE A 42 0.21 -4.31 -1.67
N ILE A 43 0.88 -3.91 -2.75
CA ILE A 43 0.57 -2.67 -3.48
C ILE A 43 -0.90 -2.65 -3.93
N GLY A 44 -1.41 -3.78 -4.41
CA GLY A 44 -2.80 -3.92 -4.81
C GLY A 44 -3.78 -3.71 -3.66
N ALA A 45 -3.47 -4.25 -2.48
CA ALA A 45 -4.31 -4.13 -1.28
C ALA A 45 -4.25 -2.72 -0.66
N GLU A 46 -3.07 -2.08 -0.68
CA GLU A 46 -2.81 -0.79 -0.03
C GLU A 46 -3.30 0.40 -0.87
N SER A 47 -2.83 0.50 -2.09
CA SER A 47 -3.03 1.68 -2.92
C SER A 47 -3.76 1.44 -4.24
N SER A 48 -3.99 0.16 -4.60
CA SER A 48 -4.40 -0.24 -5.96
C SER A 48 -3.44 0.28 -7.04
N GLY A 49 -2.16 0.44 -6.68
CA GLY A 49 -1.11 0.93 -7.56
C GLY A 49 -1.07 2.45 -7.75
N ASN A 50 -1.73 3.22 -6.91
CA ASN A 50 -1.67 4.68 -6.96
C ASN A 50 -0.47 5.21 -6.15
N PRO A 51 0.57 5.80 -6.79
CA PRO A 51 1.73 6.33 -6.08
C PRO A 51 1.43 7.57 -5.23
N ASN A 52 0.31 8.24 -5.47
CA ASN A 52 -0.14 9.40 -4.71
C ASN A 52 -1.20 9.01 -3.65
N ALA A 53 -1.42 7.73 -3.42
CA ALA A 53 -2.41 7.29 -2.44
C ALA A 53 -2.09 7.83 -1.05
N MET A 54 -3.15 8.23 -0.33
CA MET A 54 -3.04 8.83 0.98
C MET A 54 -4.17 8.34 1.88
N GLN A 55 -3.83 7.94 3.10
CA GLN A 55 -4.76 7.61 4.16
C GLN A 55 -4.41 8.40 5.42
N ILE A 56 -5.39 8.89 6.14
CA ILE A 56 -5.19 9.71 7.33
C ILE A 56 -5.29 8.82 8.56
N ASP A 57 -4.24 8.84 9.40
CA ASP A 57 -4.24 8.18 10.70
C ASP A 57 -4.42 9.23 11.80
N PHE A 58 -5.63 9.34 12.30
CA PHE A 58 -5.94 10.31 13.34
C PHE A 58 -5.41 9.86 14.70
N PRO A 59 -4.65 10.72 15.41
CA PRO A 59 -4.30 10.46 16.79
C PRO A 59 -5.56 10.19 17.65
N LYS A 60 -5.49 9.18 18.52
CA LYS A 60 -6.61 8.80 19.41
C LYS A 60 -7.15 9.99 20.22
N SER A 61 -6.30 10.97 20.55
CA SER A 61 -6.68 12.20 21.21
C SER A 61 -7.62 13.07 20.37
N LEU A 62 -7.36 13.18 19.06
CA LEU A 62 -8.22 13.92 18.13
C LEU A 62 -9.52 13.17 17.85
N LEU A 63 -9.47 11.85 17.69
CA LEU A 63 -10.66 11.02 17.54
C LEU A 63 -11.64 11.22 18.71
N ARG A 64 -11.13 11.17 19.94
CA ARG A 64 -11.93 11.44 21.14
C ARG A 64 -12.47 12.87 21.18
N ARG A 65 -11.62 13.86 20.87
CA ARG A 65 -12.01 15.28 20.90
C ARG A 65 -13.11 15.60 19.88
N TRP A 66 -13.08 14.96 18.72
CA TRP A 66 -14.03 15.22 17.63
C TRP A 66 -15.16 14.17 17.53
N HIS A 67 -15.22 13.24 18.51
CA HIS A 67 -16.23 12.16 18.54
C HIS A 67 -16.24 11.32 17.24
N LEU A 68 -15.06 11.16 16.61
CA LEU A 68 -14.92 10.36 15.42
C LEU A 68 -14.76 8.88 15.76
N PRO A 69 -15.20 7.96 14.89
CA PRO A 69 -14.97 6.53 15.09
C PRO A 69 -13.46 6.24 15.08
N ASN A 70 -13.03 5.25 15.86
CA ASN A 70 -11.64 4.78 15.83
C ASN A 70 -11.30 4.26 14.44
N GLY A 71 -10.09 4.60 13.97
CA GLY A 71 -9.56 4.07 12.72
C GLY A 71 -8.93 5.11 11.82
N THR A 72 -8.40 4.61 10.72
CA THR A 72 -7.85 5.42 9.64
C THR A 72 -8.99 5.91 8.73
N LEU A 73 -8.87 7.15 8.26
CA LEU A 73 -9.82 7.73 7.31
C LEU A 73 -9.21 7.74 5.91
N ARG A 74 -9.80 6.96 5.02
CA ARG A 74 -9.46 7.04 3.61
C ARG A 74 -10.14 8.27 2.99
N LEU A 75 -9.38 9.09 2.30
CA LEU A 75 -9.92 10.24 1.56
C LEU A 75 -10.94 9.74 0.51
N ARG A 76 -12.11 10.38 0.43
CA ARG A 76 -13.14 10.07 -0.58
C ARG A 76 -12.62 10.25 -2.00
N ARG A 77 -11.75 11.23 -2.22
CA ARG A 77 -11.00 11.46 -3.45
C ARG A 77 -9.51 11.48 -3.13
N GLN A 78 -8.77 10.58 -3.75
CA GLN A 78 -7.32 10.54 -3.65
C GLN A 78 -6.68 11.71 -4.41
N PRO A 79 -5.50 12.19 -4.00
CA PRO A 79 -4.75 13.19 -4.76
C PRO A 79 -4.55 12.75 -6.21
N SER A 80 -4.77 13.68 -7.14
CA SER A 80 -4.66 13.43 -8.58
C SER A 80 -3.22 13.58 -9.10
N SER A 81 -2.34 14.15 -8.29
CA SER A 81 -0.92 14.39 -8.60
C SER A 81 -0.07 14.36 -7.34
N GLN A 82 1.23 14.16 -7.53
CA GLN A 82 2.21 14.24 -6.45
C GLN A 82 2.20 15.65 -5.78
N ARG A 83 2.02 16.70 -6.57
CA ARG A 83 1.91 18.08 -6.04
C ARG A 83 0.75 18.21 -5.08
N GLU A 84 -0.43 17.73 -5.46
CA GLU A 84 -1.61 17.75 -4.59
C GLU A 84 -1.38 16.92 -3.32
N ALA A 85 -0.72 15.76 -3.43
CA ALA A 85 -0.38 14.93 -2.28
C ALA A 85 0.58 15.66 -1.31
N LEU A 86 1.58 16.36 -1.84
CA LEU A 86 2.51 17.18 -1.05
C LEU A 86 1.79 18.32 -0.32
N ASP A 87 0.86 19.00 -0.99
CA ASP A 87 0.10 20.09 -0.38
C ASP A 87 -0.80 19.57 0.77
N TRP A 88 -1.45 18.41 0.59
CA TRP A 88 -2.20 17.74 1.64
C TRP A 88 -1.30 17.28 2.80
N LEU A 89 -0.16 16.66 2.50
CA LEU A 89 0.79 16.21 3.50
C LEU A 89 1.25 17.38 4.38
N ALA A 90 1.68 18.49 3.77
CA ALA A 90 2.10 19.68 4.50
C ALA A 90 0.99 20.26 5.39
N TYR A 91 -0.25 20.24 4.93
CA TYR A 91 -1.40 20.68 5.71
C TYR A 91 -1.65 19.78 6.92
N LEU A 92 -1.70 18.46 6.73
CA LEU A 92 -2.00 17.50 7.79
C LEU A 92 -0.90 17.45 8.85
N GLN A 93 0.37 17.55 8.43
CA GLN A 93 1.50 17.60 9.37
C GLN A 93 1.47 18.81 10.29
N ARG A 94 1.05 19.98 9.79
CA ARG A 94 0.86 21.18 10.65
C ARG A 94 -0.21 20.96 11.72
N LEU A 95 -1.14 20.03 11.50
CA LEU A 95 -2.15 19.64 12.48
C LEU A 95 -1.69 18.49 13.40
N GLY A 96 -0.45 18.02 13.26
CA GLY A 96 0.08 16.89 14.03
C GLY A 96 -0.55 15.54 13.65
N ILE A 97 -1.04 15.43 12.42
CA ILE A 97 -1.72 14.22 11.92
C ILE A 97 -0.74 13.38 11.12
N PHE A 98 -0.65 12.09 11.44
CA PHE A 98 0.10 11.12 10.64
C PHE A 98 -0.68 10.69 9.41
N VAL A 99 0.06 10.32 8.37
CA VAL A 99 -0.49 9.98 7.06
C VAL A 99 0.25 8.77 6.51
N ASP A 100 -0.50 7.80 6.00
CA ASP A 100 0.07 6.70 5.23
C ASP A 100 0.12 7.09 3.76
N LEU A 101 1.26 6.90 3.11
CA LEU A 101 1.56 7.46 1.79
C LEU A 101 2.03 6.41 0.79
N GLY A 102 1.65 6.61 -0.46
CA GLY A 102 2.23 5.98 -1.62
C GLY A 102 1.79 4.54 -1.88
N LEU A 103 2.58 3.82 -2.67
CA LEU A 103 2.26 2.49 -3.19
C LEU A 103 2.01 1.46 -2.08
N MET A 104 2.86 1.47 -1.04
CA MET A 104 2.80 0.55 0.08
C MET A 104 2.20 1.18 1.35
N GLN A 105 1.62 2.37 1.25
CA GLN A 105 0.98 3.10 2.36
C GLN A 105 1.87 3.17 3.62
N VAL A 106 3.11 3.61 3.42
CA VAL A 106 4.06 3.77 4.53
C VAL A 106 3.68 4.99 5.36
N SER A 107 3.61 4.81 6.69
CA SER A 107 3.27 5.89 7.62
C SER A 107 4.37 6.95 7.73
N THR A 108 3.96 8.21 7.79
CA THR A 108 4.89 9.33 8.07
C THR A 108 5.53 9.22 9.46
N ALA A 109 4.87 8.57 10.43
CA ALA A 109 5.49 8.25 11.72
C ALA A 109 6.67 7.29 11.55
N GLU A 110 6.56 6.31 10.65
CA GLU A 110 7.63 5.37 10.35
C GLU A 110 8.80 6.05 9.62
N ALA A 111 8.51 6.96 8.67
CA ALA A 111 9.56 7.76 8.03
C ALA A 111 10.34 8.58 9.07
N GLN A 112 9.64 9.24 10.00
CA GLN A 112 10.29 10.01 11.08
C GLN A 112 11.14 9.11 11.96
N ARG A 113 10.67 7.93 12.36
CA ARG A 113 11.42 6.94 13.15
C ARG A 113 12.72 6.52 12.45
N ARG A 114 12.71 6.46 11.11
CA ARG A 114 13.88 6.13 10.28
C ARG A 114 14.74 7.34 9.89
N GLY A 115 14.40 8.55 10.35
CA GLY A 115 15.12 9.77 10.02
C GLY A 115 14.98 10.21 8.56
N LEU A 116 13.90 9.80 7.90
CA LEU A 116 13.62 10.14 6.51
C LEU A 116 12.69 11.36 6.41
N PRO A 117 12.90 12.24 5.42
CA PRO A 117 11.93 13.26 5.07
C PRO A 117 10.60 12.60 4.69
N THR A 118 9.51 13.02 5.32
CA THR A 118 8.20 12.38 5.11
C THR A 118 7.68 12.49 3.69
N GLU A 119 8.00 13.60 3.01
CA GLU A 119 7.68 13.83 1.60
C GLU A 119 8.38 12.85 0.64
N SER A 120 9.51 12.27 1.06
CA SER A 120 10.22 11.26 0.27
C SER A 120 9.42 9.98 0.07
N LEU A 121 8.40 9.72 0.93
CA LEU A 121 7.48 8.60 0.75
C LEU A 121 6.56 8.74 -0.46
N LEU A 122 6.45 9.91 -1.07
CA LEU A 122 5.74 10.12 -2.34
C LEU A 122 6.62 9.85 -3.57
N GLU A 123 7.91 9.55 -3.35
CA GLU A 123 8.80 9.04 -4.40
C GLU A 123 8.63 7.50 -4.45
N PRO A 124 8.23 6.92 -5.60
CA PRO A 124 7.85 5.52 -5.68
C PRO A 124 8.92 4.53 -5.22
N CYS A 125 10.18 4.71 -5.63
CA CYS A 125 11.26 3.81 -5.22
C CYS A 125 11.55 3.88 -3.71
N THR A 126 11.52 5.07 -3.13
CA THR A 126 11.69 5.24 -1.68
C THR A 126 10.56 4.56 -0.92
N ASN A 127 9.32 4.74 -1.39
CA ASN A 127 8.16 4.09 -0.78
C ASN A 127 8.25 2.57 -0.82
N LEU A 128 8.61 1.99 -1.98
CA LEU A 128 8.78 0.55 -2.13
C LEU A 128 9.88 -0.01 -1.23
N ARG A 129 11.04 0.67 -1.16
CA ARG A 129 12.15 0.22 -0.30
C ARG A 129 11.76 0.22 1.17
N VAL A 130 11.23 1.35 1.65
CA VAL A 130 10.85 1.47 3.07
C VAL A 130 9.73 0.49 3.42
N GLY A 131 8.70 0.39 2.60
CA GLY A 131 7.60 -0.55 2.83
C GLY A 131 8.06 -2.01 2.80
N TRP A 132 8.97 -2.37 1.90
CA TRP A 132 9.56 -3.71 1.85
C TRP A 132 10.43 -4.01 3.07
N GLU A 133 11.26 -3.08 3.51
CA GLU A 133 12.07 -3.21 4.73
C GLU A 133 11.21 -3.46 5.96
N ILE A 134 10.09 -2.74 6.11
CA ILE A 134 9.13 -2.95 7.20
C ILE A 134 8.56 -4.38 7.14
N LEU A 135 8.12 -4.82 5.97
CA LEU A 135 7.60 -6.18 5.82
C LEU A 135 8.65 -7.26 6.14
N GLU A 136 9.91 -7.05 5.75
CA GLU A 136 11.01 -7.96 6.10
C GLU A 136 11.31 -7.96 7.61
N GLU A 137 11.27 -6.80 8.27
CA GLU A 137 11.41 -6.69 9.72
C GLU A 137 10.30 -7.49 10.42
N ASP A 138 9.06 -7.31 9.98
CA ASP A 138 7.92 -8.07 10.49
C ASP A 138 8.06 -9.57 10.24
N TYR A 139 8.48 -9.98 9.04
CA TYR A 139 8.70 -11.38 8.71
C TYR A 139 9.79 -12.02 9.60
N ARG A 140 10.91 -11.31 9.83
CA ARG A 140 11.96 -11.79 10.74
C ARG A 140 11.46 -11.92 12.20
N ALA A 141 10.56 -11.03 12.62
CA ALA A 141 9.95 -11.13 13.93
C ALA A 141 9.05 -12.36 14.04
N GLU A 142 8.20 -12.59 13.04
CA GLU A 142 7.25 -13.71 13.05
C GLU A 142 7.92 -15.08 12.84
N MET A 143 9.04 -15.13 12.11
CA MET A 143 9.82 -16.38 11.98
C MET A 143 10.28 -16.96 13.33
N LYS A 144 10.44 -16.13 14.37
CA LYS A 144 10.81 -16.61 15.71
C LYS A 144 9.73 -17.48 16.34
N THR A 145 8.48 -17.25 15.98
CA THR A 145 7.32 -17.96 16.52
C THR A 145 6.86 -19.08 15.60
N TYR A 146 6.81 -18.82 14.28
CA TYR A 146 6.19 -19.71 13.30
C TYR A 146 7.21 -20.48 12.44
N GLY A 147 8.50 -20.20 12.59
CA GLY A 147 9.52 -20.69 11.67
C GLY A 147 9.45 -20.03 10.29
N PRO A 148 10.42 -20.28 9.40
CA PRO A 148 10.41 -19.73 8.05
C PRO A 148 9.29 -20.37 7.21
N GLY A 149 8.55 -19.56 6.45
CA GLY A 149 7.52 -20.07 5.53
C GLY A 149 6.27 -19.21 5.45
N GLN A 150 5.19 -19.84 4.95
CA GLN A 150 3.94 -19.14 4.66
C GLN A 150 3.22 -18.63 5.92
N ASP A 151 3.33 -19.37 7.04
CA ASP A 151 2.69 -18.94 8.29
C ASP A 151 3.35 -17.65 8.82
N ALA A 152 4.69 -17.62 8.91
CA ALA A 152 5.40 -16.40 9.27
C ALA A 152 5.04 -15.23 8.33
N LEU A 153 4.92 -15.47 7.01
CA LEU A 153 4.54 -14.43 6.05
C LEU A 153 3.11 -13.92 6.28
N ARG A 154 2.15 -14.80 6.59
CA ARG A 154 0.76 -14.40 6.88
C ARG A 154 0.68 -13.48 8.10
N HIS A 155 1.40 -13.82 9.16
CA HIS A 155 1.47 -13.04 10.38
C HIS A 155 2.26 -11.74 10.19
N ALA A 156 3.32 -11.74 9.39
CA ALA A 156 4.05 -10.54 9.00
C ALA A 156 3.17 -9.55 8.21
N ILE A 157 2.39 -10.04 7.25
CA ILE A 157 1.43 -9.22 6.50
C ILE A 157 0.36 -8.64 7.44
N SER A 158 -0.12 -9.42 8.43
CA SER A 158 -1.01 -8.91 9.47
C SER A 158 -0.37 -7.77 10.25
N ARG A 159 0.85 -7.96 10.74
CA ARG A 159 1.62 -6.98 11.51
C ARG A 159 1.91 -5.73 10.71
N TYR A 160 2.26 -5.85 9.45
CA TYR A 160 2.50 -4.73 8.54
C TYR A 160 1.34 -3.71 8.53
N ASN A 161 0.11 -4.21 8.47
CA ASN A 161 -1.08 -3.35 8.41
C ASN A 161 -1.55 -2.86 9.79
N THR A 162 -1.37 -3.66 10.84
CA THR A 162 -2.04 -3.43 12.13
C THR A 162 -1.09 -3.25 13.31
N GLY A 163 0.18 -3.56 13.14
CA GLY A 163 1.14 -3.71 14.24
C GLY A 163 0.94 -4.98 15.08
N ASP A 164 -0.06 -5.83 14.75
CA ASP A 164 -0.41 -7.05 15.47
C ASP A 164 -0.37 -8.29 14.56
N SER A 165 0.20 -9.40 15.05
CA SER A 165 0.38 -10.63 14.27
C SER A 165 -0.92 -11.26 13.76
N ASN A 166 -2.06 -11.03 14.43
CA ASN A 166 -3.32 -11.72 14.16
C ASN A 166 -4.41 -10.79 13.65
N TRP A 167 -4.45 -9.54 14.14
CA TRP A 167 -5.55 -8.63 13.86
C TRP A 167 -5.80 -8.37 12.36
N GLY A 168 -4.76 -8.33 11.54
CA GLY A 168 -4.89 -8.21 10.09
C GLY A 168 -5.48 -9.45 9.41
N ILE A 169 -5.40 -10.61 10.06
CA ILE A 169 -6.07 -11.84 9.63
C ILE A 169 -7.57 -11.71 9.94
N ASP A 170 -7.90 -11.36 11.17
CA ASP A 170 -9.26 -11.32 11.68
C ASP A 170 -10.10 -10.20 11.05
N ASN A 171 -9.50 -9.04 10.75
CA ASN A 171 -10.18 -7.89 10.13
C ASN A 171 -10.33 -8.01 8.60
N GLY A 172 -9.87 -9.11 8.00
CA GLY A 172 -9.98 -9.38 6.56
C GLY A 172 -8.91 -8.69 5.69
N TYR A 173 -7.88 -8.06 6.28
CA TYR A 173 -6.79 -7.46 5.50
C TYR A 173 -6.03 -8.50 4.69
N LEU A 174 -5.63 -9.61 5.33
CA LEU A 174 -4.95 -10.71 4.65
C LEU A 174 -5.77 -11.27 3.48
N ALA A 175 -7.09 -11.36 3.63
CA ALA A 175 -7.98 -11.79 2.54
C ALA A 175 -7.94 -10.81 1.35
N ARG A 176 -7.84 -9.49 1.60
CA ARG A 176 -7.66 -8.46 0.54
C ARG A 176 -6.33 -8.64 -0.19
N VAL A 177 -5.24 -8.89 0.54
CA VAL A 177 -3.91 -9.13 -0.07
C VAL A 177 -3.95 -10.37 -0.97
N PHE A 178 -4.55 -11.47 -0.53
CA PHE A 178 -4.71 -12.66 -1.36
C PHE A 178 -5.65 -12.45 -2.57
N ALA A 179 -6.66 -11.62 -2.43
CA ALA A 179 -7.52 -11.25 -3.56
C ALA A 179 -6.76 -10.43 -4.61
N ALA A 180 -5.95 -9.47 -4.19
CA ALA A 180 -5.07 -8.68 -5.05
C ALA A 180 -4.05 -9.57 -5.79
N ARG A 181 -3.46 -10.56 -5.10
CA ARG A 181 -2.58 -11.54 -5.71
C ARG A 181 -3.27 -12.35 -6.82
N ARG A 182 -4.45 -12.90 -6.57
CA ARG A 182 -5.20 -13.66 -7.59
C ARG A 182 -5.50 -12.82 -8.83
N ALA A 183 -5.82 -11.55 -8.65
CA ALA A 183 -6.03 -10.63 -9.76
C ALA A 183 -4.74 -10.37 -10.56
N PHE A 184 -3.58 -10.37 -9.91
CA PHE A 184 -2.27 -10.28 -10.55
C PHE A 184 -1.96 -11.54 -11.37
N ASP A 185 -2.05 -12.73 -10.75
CA ASP A 185 -1.75 -14.02 -11.39
C ASP A 185 -2.65 -14.25 -12.62
N SER A 186 -3.94 -13.90 -12.54
CA SER A 186 -4.87 -14.02 -13.69
C SER A 186 -4.50 -13.10 -14.86
N THR A 187 -3.92 -11.94 -14.57
CA THR A 187 -3.47 -10.99 -15.61
C THR A 187 -2.25 -11.53 -16.36
N ILE A 188 -1.27 -12.11 -15.64
CA ILE A 188 -0.09 -12.74 -16.26
C ILE A 188 -0.52 -13.93 -17.15
N ALA A 189 -1.41 -14.79 -16.67
CA ALA A 189 -1.89 -15.93 -17.43
C ALA A 189 -2.61 -15.51 -18.73
N SER A 190 -3.25 -14.35 -18.76
CA SER A 190 -3.92 -13.81 -19.94
C SER A 190 -2.98 -13.15 -20.96
N THR A 191 -1.77 -12.78 -20.56
CA THR A 191 -0.75 -12.16 -21.44
C THR A 191 0.21 -13.18 -22.05
N ALA A 192 0.24 -14.41 -21.54
CA ALA A 192 1.06 -15.51 -22.02
C ALA A 192 0.40 -16.36 -23.13
N LYS A 193 -0.80 -16.00 -23.55
CA LYS A 193 -1.54 -16.57 -24.69
C LYS A 193 -1.57 -15.62 -25.86
#